data_2c35b72c8b0a7b0afffce648bdee755f
#
_entry.id   2c35b72c8b0a7b0afffce648bdee755f
#
_cell.length_a   1.000
_cell.length_b   1.000
_cell.length_c   1.000
_cell.angle_alpha   90.00
_cell.angle_beta   90.00
_cell.angle_gamma   90.00
#
_symmetry.space_group_name_H-M   'P 1'
#
loop_
_entity.id
_entity.type
_entity.pdbx_description
1 polymer ?
#
loop_
_entity_poly.entity_id
_entity_poly.type
_entity_poly.pdbx_seq_one_letter_code
_entity_poly.pdbx_strand_id
1 'polypeptide(L)'
;MPEVHLVAADQLPLLDLTALLNAVYADYAVPVQRSAAQVEAGHQAWDIDLAASVVALVDGAPVGVALLGRRERRGWIGSMGVLPAWRRQGIGRRLLQQVQANARRAGLHAVDLEVLTRNTAALALYEAAGFQIQRELLVWERRAEQGALPDPYFKLQPADVAWTLAQAPTWHDTPPCWQRQPASLRHLSDLQALAVADANGEPQVYVLFRPPQDGRIRLADIGAAPGHEPRRLGRELLQGFHLRYFGVTVTLVNEPVESTWNRVFVAMGYYVIERQHEMRWLAA
;
A
#
# COMPACT_ATOMS: atom_id res chain seq x y z
N MET A 1 14.10 -33.13 8.82
CA MET A 1 13.90 -31.67 8.75
C MET A 1 13.37 -31.23 10.09
N PRO A 2 13.77 -30.10 10.63
CA PRO A 2 13.22 -29.62 11.89
C PRO A 2 11.70 -29.44 11.78
N GLU A 3 11.00 -29.67 12.88
CA GLU A 3 9.54 -29.56 12.90
C GLU A 3 9.11 -28.09 12.87
N VAL A 4 8.22 -27.76 11.94
CA VAL A 4 7.68 -26.38 11.79
C VAL A 4 6.32 -26.33 12.46
N HIS A 5 6.16 -25.50 13.47
CA HIS A 5 4.87 -25.23 14.11
C HIS A 5 4.30 -23.91 13.61
N LEU A 6 2.97 -23.88 13.38
CA LEU A 6 2.26 -22.65 12.99
C LEU A 6 1.42 -22.19 14.17
N VAL A 7 1.60 -20.92 14.53
CA VAL A 7 0.87 -20.25 15.62
C VAL A 7 0.19 -18.99 15.10
N ALA A 8 -0.83 -18.50 15.80
CA ALA A 8 -1.41 -17.19 15.51
C ALA A 8 -0.42 -16.07 15.87
N ALA A 9 -0.42 -15.00 15.09
CA ALA A 9 0.56 -13.93 15.29
C ALA A 9 0.37 -13.12 16.59
N ASP A 10 -0.83 -13.15 17.18
CA ASP A 10 -1.13 -12.56 18.49
C ASP A 10 -0.46 -13.29 19.67
N GLN A 11 0.07 -14.50 19.45
CA GLN A 11 0.85 -15.23 20.45
C GLN A 11 2.30 -14.72 20.55
N LEU A 12 2.76 -13.88 19.63
CA LEU A 12 4.08 -13.27 19.70
C LEU A 12 3.99 -11.87 20.32
N PRO A 13 4.90 -11.51 21.24
CA PRO A 13 5.08 -10.12 21.66
C PRO A 13 5.32 -9.21 20.45
N LEU A 14 4.80 -7.97 20.49
CA LEU A 14 4.95 -7.01 19.38
C LEU A 14 6.42 -6.77 19.00
N LEU A 15 7.33 -6.77 19.98
CA LEU A 15 8.77 -6.58 19.72
C LEU A 15 9.33 -7.75 18.89
N ASP A 16 8.97 -9.00 19.21
CA ASP A 16 9.44 -10.18 18.50
C ASP A 16 8.84 -10.24 17.08
N LEU A 17 7.56 -9.91 16.93
CA LEU A 17 6.91 -9.80 15.62
C LEU A 17 7.56 -8.69 14.77
N THR A 18 7.92 -7.56 15.39
CA THR A 18 8.64 -6.46 14.71
C THR A 18 10.02 -6.91 14.25
N ALA A 19 10.77 -7.59 15.12
CA ALA A 19 12.09 -8.13 14.79
C ALA A 19 12.01 -9.13 13.62
N LEU A 20 11.02 -10.04 13.65
CA LEU A 20 10.78 -11.00 12.57
C LEU A 20 10.44 -10.28 11.26
N LEU A 21 9.54 -9.30 11.27
CA LEU A 21 9.16 -8.52 10.08
C LEU A 21 10.37 -7.81 9.48
N ASN A 22 11.20 -7.17 10.29
CA ASN A 22 12.42 -6.52 9.83
C ASN A 22 13.42 -7.53 9.24
N ALA A 23 13.56 -8.70 9.86
CA ALA A 23 14.51 -9.73 9.42
C ALA A 23 14.07 -10.42 8.11
N VAL A 24 12.77 -10.68 7.90
CA VAL A 24 12.28 -11.30 6.64
C VAL A 24 12.40 -10.37 5.44
N TYR A 25 12.46 -9.05 5.66
CA TYR A 25 12.61 -8.03 4.62
C TYR A 25 14.01 -7.40 4.56
N ALA A 26 14.98 -7.89 5.34
CA ALA A 26 16.32 -7.31 5.38
C ALA A 26 17.06 -7.36 4.04
N ASP A 27 16.82 -8.39 3.23
CA ASP A 27 17.33 -8.56 1.87
C ASP A 27 16.35 -8.20 0.77
N TYR A 28 15.23 -7.53 1.13
CA TYR A 28 14.25 -7.11 0.14
C TYR A 28 14.78 -5.91 -0.66
N ALA A 29 14.27 -5.75 -1.87
CA ALA A 29 14.70 -4.71 -2.81
C ALA A 29 14.69 -3.27 -2.25
N VAL A 30 13.81 -3.02 -1.30
CA VAL A 30 13.80 -1.80 -0.50
C VAL A 30 13.86 -2.26 0.96
N PRO A 31 15.01 -2.16 1.64
CA PRO A 31 15.13 -2.51 3.04
C PRO A 31 14.13 -1.70 3.88
N VAL A 32 13.32 -2.40 4.65
CA VAL A 32 12.33 -1.77 5.52
C VAL A 32 12.72 -2.04 6.96
N GLN A 33 13.15 -1.01 7.68
CA GLN A 33 13.34 -1.06 9.12
C GLN A 33 12.22 -0.29 9.79
N ARG A 34 11.41 -0.98 10.59
CA ARG A 34 10.26 -0.41 11.31
C ARG A 34 10.46 -0.50 12.80
N SER A 35 10.08 0.54 13.53
CA SER A 35 9.91 0.45 14.99
C SER A 35 8.63 -0.31 15.35
N ALA A 36 8.52 -0.79 16.58
CA ALA A 36 7.32 -1.45 17.06
C ALA A 36 6.07 -0.54 16.95
N ALA A 37 6.23 0.75 17.25
CA ALA A 37 5.15 1.72 17.09
C ALA A 37 4.69 1.87 15.63
N GLN A 38 5.61 1.82 14.65
CA GLN A 38 5.25 1.85 13.22
C GLN A 38 4.56 0.56 12.77
N VAL A 39 4.95 -0.59 13.31
CA VAL A 39 4.29 -1.87 13.05
C VAL A 39 2.88 -1.87 13.62
N GLU A 40 2.71 -1.42 14.87
CA GLU A 40 1.40 -1.31 15.51
C GLU A 40 0.47 -0.34 14.77
N ALA A 41 0.96 0.85 14.41
CA ALA A 41 0.20 1.81 13.59
C ALA A 41 -0.20 1.21 12.22
N GLY A 42 0.69 0.42 11.61
CA GLY A 42 0.39 -0.31 10.37
C GLY A 42 -0.68 -1.38 10.59
N HIS A 43 -0.65 -2.11 11.70
CA HIS A 43 -1.70 -3.08 12.04
C HIS A 43 -3.08 -2.40 12.13
N GLN A 44 -3.16 -1.26 12.79
CA GLN A 44 -4.40 -0.48 12.89
C GLN A 44 -4.84 0.07 11.54
N ALA A 45 -3.93 0.69 10.78
CA ALA A 45 -4.27 1.32 9.50
C ALA A 45 -4.73 0.31 8.43
N TRP A 46 -4.25 -0.92 8.49
CA TRP A 46 -4.56 -1.93 7.49
C TRP A 46 -5.50 -3.02 7.99
N ASP A 47 -6.11 -2.82 9.17
CA ASP A 47 -7.07 -3.74 9.80
C ASP A 47 -6.48 -5.16 9.92
N ILE A 48 -5.20 -5.27 10.34
CA ILE A 48 -4.52 -6.55 10.52
C ILE A 48 -5.14 -7.31 11.71
N ASP A 49 -5.67 -8.48 11.43
CA ASP A 49 -6.17 -9.43 12.42
C ASP A 49 -5.03 -10.38 12.82
N LEU A 50 -4.40 -10.11 13.95
CA LEU A 50 -3.27 -10.91 14.43
C LEU A 50 -3.69 -12.35 14.80
N ALA A 51 -4.93 -12.56 15.26
CA ALA A 51 -5.44 -13.89 15.57
C ALA A 51 -5.68 -14.74 14.29
N ALA A 52 -5.99 -14.08 13.16
CA ALA A 52 -6.11 -14.73 11.86
C ALA A 52 -4.77 -14.76 11.08
N SER A 53 -3.79 -13.99 11.49
CA SER A 53 -2.43 -13.97 10.95
C SER A 53 -1.61 -15.15 11.49
N VAL A 54 -0.52 -15.51 10.81
CA VAL A 54 0.21 -16.76 11.10
C VAL A 54 1.72 -16.49 11.21
N VAL A 55 2.33 -17.11 12.21
CA VAL A 55 3.80 -17.18 12.37
C VAL A 55 4.25 -18.63 12.32
N ALA A 56 5.34 -18.90 11.62
CA ALA A 56 6.00 -20.20 11.61
C ALA A 56 7.17 -20.19 12.63
N LEU A 57 7.17 -21.19 13.50
CA LEU A 57 8.21 -21.44 14.48
C LEU A 57 9.00 -22.70 14.13
N VAL A 58 10.31 -22.68 14.33
CA VAL A 58 11.19 -23.83 14.33
C VAL A 58 11.98 -23.85 15.61
N ASP A 59 11.94 -24.94 16.36
CA ASP A 59 12.57 -25.05 17.69
C ASP A 59 12.20 -23.87 18.62
N GLY A 60 10.95 -23.40 18.52
CA GLY A 60 10.43 -22.27 19.27
C GLY A 60 10.82 -20.89 18.74
N ALA A 61 11.74 -20.78 17.77
CA ALA A 61 12.16 -19.50 17.18
C ALA A 61 11.27 -19.11 15.98
N PRO A 62 10.85 -17.84 15.84
CA PRO A 62 10.05 -17.39 14.70
C PRO A 62 10.90 -17.27 13.44
N VAL A 63 10.49 -17.94 12.36
CA VAL A 63 11.24 -18.03 11.10
C VAL A 63 10.46 -17.53 9.88
N GLY A 64 9.16 -17.27 10.01
CA GLY A 64 8.33 -16.75 8.93
C GLY A 64 7.00 -16.23 9.42
N VAL A 65 6.37 -15.36 8.64
CA VAL A 65 5.14 -14.67 9.00
C VAL A 65 4.25 -14.45 7.78
N ALA A 66 2.94 -14.44 7.98
CA ALA A 66 1.95 -13.96 7.02
C ALA A 66 0.86 -13.19 7.79
N LEU A 67 0.74 -11.89 7.54
CA LEU A 67 -0.24 -11.00 8.18
C LEU A 67 -1.47 -10.83 7.30
N LEU A 68 -2.64 -11.06 7.87
CA LEU A 68 -3.94 -10.97 7.21
C LEU A 68 -4.72 -9.76 7.75
N GLY A 69 -4.96 -8.76 6.91
CA GLY A 69 -5.94 -7.70 7.14
C GLY A 69 -7.35 -8.17 6.79
N ARG A 70 -8.38 -7.67 7.49
CA ARG A 70 -9.77 -8.07 7.29
C ARG A 70 -10.70 -6.86 7.28
N ARG A 71 -11.55 -6.76 6.24
CA ARG A 71 -12.65 -5.79 6.14
C ARG A 71 -13.88 -6.49 5.60
N GLU A 72 -14.95 -6.51 6.36
CA GLU A 72 -16.19 -7.19 5.98
C GLU A 72 -15.92 -8.64 5.53
N ARG A 73 -16.11 -8.92 4.24
CA ARG A 73 -15.90 -10.24 3.63
C ARG A 73 -14.65 -10.32 2.74
N ARG A 74 -13.77 -9.34 2.83
CA ARG A 74 -12.49 -9.30 2.09
C ARG A 74 -11.30 -9.38 3.04
N GLY A 75 -10.26 -10.07 2.60
CA GLY A 75 -8.96 -10.11 3.25
C GLY A 75 -7.87 -9.49 2.41
N TRP A 76 -6.75 -9.22 3.04
CA TRP A 76 -5.54 -8.73 2.39
C TRP A 76 -4.29 -9.24 3.10
N ILE A 77 -3.36 -9.83 2.35
CA ILE A 77 -2.07 -10.25 2.92
C ILE A 77 -1.11 -9.04 2.85
N GLY A 78 -0.98 -8.33 3.97
CA GLY A 78 -0.19 -7.11 4.06
C GLY A 78 1.30 -7.31 4.22
N SER A 79 1.70 -8.47 4.71
CA SER A 79 3.11 -8.87 4.86
C SER A 79 3.21 -10.38 4.82
N MET A 80 4.15 -10.90 4.04
CA MET A 80 4.46 -12.32 4.03
C MET A 80 5.95 -12.53 3.72
N GLY A 81 6.61 -13.32 4.54
CA GLY A 81 8.02 -13.64 4.32
C GLY A 81 8.53 -14.77 5.20
N VAL A 82 9.68 -15.31 4.79
CA VAL A 82 10.43 -16.35 5.51
C VAL A 82 11.88 -15.90 5.59
N LEU A 83 12.51 -16.07 6.74
CA LEU A 83 13.92 -15.75 6.94
C LEU A 83 14.78 -16.44 5.86
N PRO A 84 15.84 -15.78 5.33
CA PRO A 84 16.67 -16.33 4.25
C PRO A 84 17.14 -17.76 4.47
N ALA A 85 17.63 -18.07 5.68
CA ALA A 85 18.14 -19.41 6.03
C ALA A 85 17.04 -20.51 6.01
N TRP A 86 15.77 -20.14 6.04
CA TRP A 86 14.63 -21.06 6.11
C TRP A 86 13.79 -21.09 4.82
N ARG A 87 14.22 -20.39 3.78
CA ARG A 87 13.56 -20.42 2.46
C ARG A 87 13.76 -21.76 1.76
N ARG A 88 12.90 -22.04 0.78
CA ARG A 88 12.93 -23.27 -0.07
C ARG A 88 12.65 -24.58 0.69
N GLN A 89 12.16 -24.49 1.93
CA GLN A 89 11.80 -25.63 2.78
C GLN A 89 10.28 -25.81 2.93
N GLY A 90 9.49 -25.18 2.06
CA GLY A 90 8.02 -25.28 2.05
C GLY A 90 7.31 -24.40 3.10
N ILE A 91 8.02 -23.66 3.96
CA ILE A 91 7.44 -22.83 5.03
C ILE A 91 6.48 -21.78 4.47
N GLY A 92 6.85 -21.06 3.41
CA GLY A 92 5.97 -20.07 2.76
C GLY A 92 4.66 -20.67 2.28
N ARG A 93 4.69 -21.88 1.70
CA ARG A 93 3.47 -22.60 1.30
C ARG A 93 2.57 -22.92 2.51
N ARG A 94 3.16 -23.39 3.61
CA ARG A 94 2.41 -23.69 4.84
C ARG A 94 1.78 -22.45 5.44
N LEU A 95 2.51 -21.33 5.52
CA LEU A 95 1.97 -20.04 5.95
C LEU A 95 0.77 -19.62 5.11
N LEU A 96 0.90 -19.67 3.78
CA LEU A 96 -0.16 -19.27 2.86
C LEU A 96 -1.41 -20.15 2.97
N GLN A 97 -1.21 -21.47 3.03
CA GLN A 97 -2.31 -22.44 3.24
C GLN A 97 -3.05 -22.19 4.55
N GLN A 98 -2.32 -21.88 5.63
CA GLN A 98 -2.94 -21.57 6.92
C GLN A 98 -3.72 -20.26 6.88
N VAL A 99 -3.17 -19.19 6.24
CA VAL A 99 -3.91 -17.92 6.05
C VAL A 99 -5.18 -18.14 5.23
N GLN A 100 -5.13 -18.96 4.17
CA GLN A 100 -6.31 -19.30 3.37
C GLN A 100 -7.35 -20.08 4.20
N ALA A 101 -6.91 -21.00 5.05
CA ALA A 101 -7.79 -21.71 5.96
C ALA A 101 -8.43 -20.77 7.00
N ASN A 102 -7.64 -19.82 7.54
CA ASN A 102 -8.13 -18.80 8.48
C ASN A 102 -9.14 -17.87 7.79
N ALA A 103 -8.86 -17.45 6.56
CA ALA A 103 -9.76 -16.63 5.75
C ALA A 103 -11.12 -17.32 5.51
N ARG A 104 -11.11 -18.62 5.15
CA ARG A 104 -12.36 -19.40 5.02
C ARG A 104 -13.13 -19.48 6.34
N ARG A 105 -12.46 -19.79 7.45
CA ARG A 105 -13.08 -19.85 8.78
C ARG A 105 -13.69 -18.50 9.20
N ALA A 106 -13.08 -17.41 8.78
CA ALA A 106 -13.57 -16.06 9.01
C ALA A 106 -14.69 -15.62 8.04
N GLY A 107 -15.11 -16.47 7.10
CA GLY A 107 -16.16 -16.18 6.13
C GLY A 107 -15.75 -15.14 5.06
N LEU A 108 -14.44 -14.98 4.81
CA LEU A 108 -13.99 -14.10 3.75
C LEU A 108 -14.27 -14.71 2.38
N HIS A 109 -14.68 -13.87 1.42
CA HIS A 109 -14.94 -14.30 0.05
C HIS A 109 -13.70 -14.22 -0.85
N ALA A 110 -12.82 -13.31 -0.56
CA ALA A 110 -11.60 -13.09 -1.32
C ALA A 110 -10.47 -12.59 -0.43
N VAL A 111 -9.24 -12.92 -0.81
CA VAL A 111 -8.02 -12.37 -0.21
C VAL A 111 -7.16 -11.79 -1.32
N ASP A 112 -6.78 -10.53 -1.17
CA ASP A 112 -5.90 -9.82 -2.08
C ASP A 112 -4.47 -9.75 -1.53
N LEU A 113 -3.51 -9.50 -2.38
CA LEU A 113 -2.13 -9.16 -2.03
C LEU A 113 -1.48 -8.38 -3.18
N GLU A 114 -0.39 -7.68 -2.88
CA GLU A 114 0.49 -7.11 -3.90
C GLU A 114 1.86 -7.77 -3.85
N VAL A 115 2.44 -7.97 -5.03
CA VAL A 115 3.77 -8.58 -5.19
C VAL A 115 4.55 -7.89 -6.29
N LEU A 116 5.84 -7.60 -6.06
CA LEU A 116 6.73 -7.05 -7.10
C LEU A 116 6.76 -7.97 -8.32
N THR A 117 6.61 -7.42 -9.53
CA THR A 117 6.62 -8.20 -10.78
C THR A 117 7.91 -8.99 -10.98
N ARG A 118 9.02 -8.50 -10.43
CA ARG A 118 10.34 -9.18 -10.47
C ARG A 118 10.53 -10.24 -9.39
N ASN A 119 9.60 -10.37 -8.41
CA ASN A 119 9.67 -11.40 -7.38
C ASN A 119 9.05 -12.71 -7.88
N THR A 120 9.70 -13.35 -8.85
CA THR A 120 9.20 -14.56 -9.53
C THR A 120 8.97 -15.73 -8.58
N ALA A 121 9.76 -15.82 -7.49
CA ALA A 121 9.60 -16.88 -6.50
C ALA A 121 8.29 -16.72 -5.69
N ALA A 122 7.94 -15.49 -5.32
CA ALA A 122 6.68 -15.21 -4.64
C ALA A 122 5.49 -15.37 -5.59
N LEU A 123 5.61 -14.89 -6.83
CA LEU A 123 4.59 -15.07 -7.88
C LEU A 123 4.25 -16.55 -8.06
N ALA A 124 5.26 -17.40 -8.29
CA ALA A 124 5.04 -18.85 -8.44
C ALA A 124 4.40 -19.50 -7.21
N LEU A 125 4.73 -19.01 -5.99
CA LEU A 125 4.11 -19.48 -4.76
C LEU A 125 2.62 -19.11 -4.70
N TYR A 126 2.26 -17.86 -5.02
CA TYR A 126 0.89 -17.37 -4.99
C TYR A 126 0.02 -18.01 -6.08
N GLU A 127 0.54 -18.13 -7.30
CA GLU A 127 -0.14 -18.82 -8.41
C GLU A 127 -0.42 -20.29 -8.06
N ALA A 128 0.58 -21.00 -7.51
CA ALA A 128 0.43 -22.39 -7.06
C ALA A 128 -0.59 -22.55 -5.90
N ALA A 129 -0.87 -21.47 -5.16
CA ALA A 129 -1.89 -21.41 -4.11
C ALA A 129 -3.27 -20.93 -4.63
N GLY A 130 -3.42 -20.71 -5.95
CA GLY A 130 -4.66 -20.32 -6.59
C GLY A 130 -4.94 -18.82 -6.63
N PHE A 131 -3.96 -17.97 -6.33
CA PHE A 131 -4.07 -16.54 -6.59
C PHE A 131 -3.96 -16.25 -8.08
N GLN A 132 -4.76 -15.31 -8.56
CA GLN A 132 -4.76 -14.86 -9.96
C GLN A 132 -4.45 -13.36 -10.02
N ILE A 133 -3.63 -12.97 -11.00
CA ILE A 133 -3.35 -11.55 -11.26
C ILE A 133 -4.64 -10.86 -11.67
N GLN A 134 -4.97 -9.75 -11.00
CA GLN A 134 -6.12 -8.91 -11.31
C GLN A 134 -5.73 -7.71 -12.16
N ARG A 135 -4.62 -7.06 -11.81
CA ARG A 135 -4.10 -5.87 -12.49
C ARG A 135 -2.66 -5.60 -12.09
N GLU A 136 -2.03 -4.67 -12.80
CA GLU A 136 -0.73 -4.12 -12.47
C GLU A 136 -0.86 -2.79 -11.73
N LEU A 137 0.01 -2.57 -10.76
CA LEU A 137 0.12 -1.37 -9.95
C LEU A 137 1.49 -0.74 -10.13
N LEU A 138 1.53 0.58 -10.23
CA LEU A 138 2.73 1.37 -10.45
C LEU A 138 3.15 2.10 -9.18
N VAL A 139 4.46 2.15 -8.94
CA VAL A 139 5.05 3.03 -7.93
C VAL A 139 5.72 4.18 -8.65
N TRP A 140 5.18 5.38 -8.44
CA TRP A 140 5.65 6.61 -9.06
C TRP A 140 6.58 7.38 -8.14
N GLU A 141 7.63 7.98 -8.71
CA GLU A 141 8.54 8.89 -8.02
C GLU A 141 8.82 10.10 -8.89
N ARG A 142 8.89 11.28 -8.26
CA ARG A 142 9.50 12.48 -8.82
C ARG A 142 10.55 12.97 -7.84
N ARG A 143 11.80 13.03 -8.29
CA ARG A 143 12.95 13.39 -7.45
C ARG A 143 13.06 14.90 -7.24
N ALA A 144 13.67 15.27 -6.13
CA ALA A 144 13.95 16.66 -5.76
C ALA A 144 14.74 17.43 -6.84
N GLU A 145 15.66 16.74 -7.53
CA GLU A 145 16.57 17.35 -8.51
C GLU A 145 15.92 17.63 -9.88
N GLN A 146 14.68 17.21 -10.10
CA GLN A 146 14.02 17.37 -11.41
C GLN A 146 13.60 18.82 -11.75
N GLY A 147 13.97 19.79 -10.92
CA GLY A 147 13.75 21.21 -11.18
C GLY A 147 12.31 21.67 -10.96
N ALA A 148 12.11 22.98 -11.19
CA ALA A 148 10.81 23.63 -11.07
C ALA A 148 9.86 23.23 -12.21
N LEU A 149 8.57 23.17 -11.90
CA LEU A 149 7.49 23.07 -12.87
C LEU A 149 7.00 24.51 -13.21
N PRO A 150 6.29 24.70 -14.33
CA PRO A 150 5.62 25.96 -14.60
C PRO A 150 4.66 26.35 -13.47
N ASP A 151 4.48 27.66 -13.26
CA ASP A 151 3.54 28.15 -12.26
C ASP A 151 2.10 27.70 -12.59
N PRO A 152 1.33 27.25 -11.58
CA PRO A 152 -0.05 26.86 -11.77
C PRO A 152 -0.93 28.08 -12.02
N TYR A 153 -1.93 27.94 -12.88
CA TYR A 153 -2.95 28.96 -13.07
C TYR A 153 -3.94 29.02 -11.89
N PHE A 154 -4.30 27.84 -11.36
CA PHE A 154 -5.18 27.73 -10.22
C PHE A 154 -4.41 27.65 -8.90
N LYS A 155 -4.92 28.34 -7.88
CA LYS A 155 -4.32 28.29 -6.54
C LYS A 155 -4.66 26.96 -5.85
N LEU A 156 -3.63 26.33 -5.33
CA LEU A 156 -3.75 25.20 -4.43
C LEU A 156 -4.22 25.69 -3.07
N GLN A 157 -5.27 25.10 -2.53
CA GLN A 157 -5.85 25.47 -1.24
C GLN A 157 -5.95 24.26 -0.30
N PRO A 158 -5.87 24.48 1.03
CA PRO A 158 -6.15 23.42 2.00
C PRO A 158 -7.57 22.87 1.81
N ALA A 159 -7.71 21.55 1.96
CA ALA A 159 -8.99 20.87 1.99
C ALA A 159 -9.16 20.14 3.33
N ASP A 160 -10.40 19.92 3.75
CA ASP A 160 -10.69 19.12 4.93
C ASP A 160 -10.42 17.64 4.64
N VAL A 161 -9.62 16.98 5.49
CA VAL A 161 -9.21 15.58 5.32
C VAL A 161 -10.42 14.64 5.41
N ALA A 162 -11.34 14.86 6.35
CA ALA A 162 -12.49 13.99 6.54
C ALA A 162 -13.46 14.11 5.34
N TRP A 163 -13.68 15.33 4.87
CA TRP A 163 -14.43 15.56 3.64
C TRP A 163 -13.77 14.87 2.43
N THR A 164 -12.46 15.04 2.26
CA THR A 164 -11.72 14.41 1.15
C THR A 164 -11.83 12.90 1.17
N LEU A 165 -11.67 12.28 2.34
CA LEU A 165 -11.81 10.83 2.51
C LEU A 165 -13.24 10.35 2.20
N ALA A 166 -14.27 11.17 2.47
CA ALA A 166 -15.65 10.86 2.13
C ALA A 166 -15.90 10.89 0.62
N GLN A 167 -15.18 11.76 -0.13
CA GLN A 167 -15.29 11.82 -1.60
C GLN A 167 -14.51 10.69 -2.30
N ALA A 168 -13.40 10.24 -1.74
CA ALA A 168 -12.47 9.29 -2.38
C ALA A 168 -13.14 8.06 -3.02
N PRO A 169 -14.18 7.41 -2.46
CA PRO A 169 -14.83 6.25 -3.09
C PRO A 169 -15.39 6.52 -4.49
N THR A 170 -15.78 7.76 -4.80
CA THR A 170 -16.39 8.15 -6.08
C THR A 170 -15.46 8.97 -6.98
N TRP A 171 -14.29 9.39 -6.47
CA TRP A 171 -13.34 10.25 -7.18
C TRP A 171 -12.17 9.48 -7.81
N HIS A 172 -12.26 8.18 -7.84
CA HIS A 172 -11.33 7.30 -8.54
C HIS A 172 -12.00 6.71 -9.78
N ASP A 173 -11.30 6.71 -10.91
CA ASP A 173 -11.69 6.00 -12.13
C ASP A 173 -11.43 4.48 -12.02
N THR A 174 -10.52 4.10 -11.16
CA THR A 174 -10.16 2.71 -10.82
C THR A 174 -10.08 2.55 -9.29
N PRO A 175 -10.68 1.51 -8.70
CA PRO A 175 -10.64 1.32 -7.25
C PRO A 175 -9.20 1.30 -6.70
N PRO A 176 -8.89 2.07 -5.64
CA PRO A 176 -7.56 2.06 -5.04
C PRO A 176 -7.26 0.72 -4.37
N CYS A 177 -5.97 0.37 -4.26
CA CYS A 177 -5.51 -0.81 -3.50
C CYS A 177 -5.82 -0.65 -1.99
N TRP A 178 -5.68 -1.74 -1.24
CA TRP A 178 -6.04 -1.81 0.19
C TRP A 178 -5.50 -0.65 1.03
N GLN A 179 -4.20 -0.32 0.86
CA GLN A 179 -3.54 0.71 1.65
C GLN A 179 -4.01 2.13 1.35
N ARG A 180 -4.58 2.36 0.16
CA ARG A 180 -5.07 3.67 -0.29
C ARG A 180 -6.58 3.85 -0.15
N GLN A 181 -7.29 2.84 0.33
CA GLN A 181 -8.72 2.98 0.64
C GLN A 181 -8.94 3.93 1.82
N PRO A 182 -10.04 4.70 1.85
CA PRO A 182 -10.38 5.57 2.98
C PRO A 182 -10.37 4.85 4.33
N ALA A 183 -10.74 3.56 4.34
CA ALA A 183 -10.66 2.71 5.53
C ALA A 183 -9.25 2.60 6.10
N SER A 184 -8.19 2.60 5.28
CA SER A 184 -6.80 2.66 5.72
C SER A 184 -6.38 4.07 6.11
N LEU A 185 -6.72 5.04 5.26
CA LEU A 185 -6.20 6.40 5.36
C LEU A 185 -6.72 7.16 6.59
N ARG A 186 -7.93 6.88 7.04
CA ARG A 186 -8.53 7.49 8.25
C ARG A 186 -7.73 7.25 9.54
N HIS A 187 -6.86 6.24 9.56
CA HIS A 187 -5.99 5.93 10.71
C HIS A 187 -4.67 6.68 10.69
N LEU A 188 -4.39 7.46 9.66
CA LEU A 188 -3.19 8.28 9.54
C LEU A 188 -3.46 9.65 10.19
N SER A 189 -2.94 9.88 11.40
CA SER A 189 -3.19 11.09 12.20
C SER A 189 -2.52 12.35 11.64
N ASP A 190 -1.49 12.20 10.79
CA ASP A 190 -0.71 13.28 10.20
C ASP A 190 -1.09 13.59 8.73
N LEU A 191 -2.23 13.07 8.29
CA LEU A 191 -2.68 13.26 6.91
C LEU A 191 -3.08 14.71 6.66
N GLN A 192 -2.66 15.25 5.52
CA GLN A 192 -3.00 16.58 5.02
C GLN A 192 -3.69 16.46 3.66
N ALA A 193 -4.56 17.42 3.37
CA ALA A 193 -5.26 17.50 2.10
C ALA A 193 -5.06 18.87 1.45
N LEU A 194 -4.84 18.86 0.13
CA LEU A 194 -4.84 20.05 -0.72
C LEU A 194 -5.72 19.77 -1.94
N ALA A 195 -6.36 20.82 -2.44
CA ALA A 195 -7.27 20.73 -3.58
C ALA A 195 -7.11 21.91 -4.53
N VAL A 196 -7.55 21.71 -5.76
CA VAL A 196 -7.87 22.79 -6.71
C VAL A 196 -9.39 22.81 -6.87
N ALA A 197 -9.97 24.00 -6.70
CA ALA A 197 -11.40 24.24 -6.79
C ALA A 197 -11.77 24.92 -8.11
N ASP A 198 -13.05 24.83 -8.45
CA ASP A 198 -13.65 25.59 -9.55
C ASP A 198 -13.92 27.07 -9.18
N ALA A 199 -14.57 27.79 -10.08
CA ALA A 199 -14.92 29.21 -9.87
C ALA A 199 -15.91 29.43 -8.71
N ASN A 200 -16.66 28.41 -8.29
CA ASN A 200 -17.60 28.46 -7.18
C ASN A 200 -16.93 28.10 -5.84
N GLY A 201 -15.65 27.72 -5.87
CA GLY A 201 -14.91 27.27 -4.68
C GLY A 201 -15.07 25.79 -4.36
N GLU A 202 -15.76 25.01 -5.22
CA GLU A 202 -15.96 23.57 -5.01
C GLU A 202 -14.71 22.79 -5.48
N PRO A 203 -14.11 21.96 -4.62
CA PRO A 203 -12.95 21.14 -4.99
C PRO A 203 -13.28 20.21 -6.19
N GLN A 204 -12.38 20.16 -7.15
CA GLN A 204 -12.50 19.32 -8.35
C GLN A 204 -11.44 18.23 -8.42
N VAL A 205 -10.29 18.46 -7.82
CA VAL A 205 -9.20 17.48 -7.68
C VAL A 205 -8.56 17.66 -6.31
N TYR A 206 -8.10 16.58 -5.71
CA TYR A 206 -7.40 16.60 -4.42
C TYR A 206 -6.14 15.76 -4.43
N VAL A 207 -5.26 16.07 -3.47
CA VAL A 207 -4.17 15.20 -3.05
C VAL A 207 -4.18 15.07 -1.53
N LEU A 208 -4.12 13.81 -1.04
CA LEU A 208 -3.85 13.46 0.34
C LEU A 208 -2.39 13.05 0.47
N PHE A 209 -1.71 13.55 1.48
CA PHE A 209 -0.29 13.27 1.68
C PHE A 209 0.09 13.38 3.15
N ARG A 210 1.23 12.79 3.50
CA ARG A 210 1.84 12.97 4.82
C ARG A 210 2.89 14.08 4.76
N PRO A 211 3.10 14.84 5.86
CA PRO A 211 4.14 15.87 5.90
C PRO A 211 5.50 15.36 5.42
N PRO A 212 6.37 16.25 4.91
CA PRO A 212 7.72 15.87 4.51
C PRO A 212 8.48 15.21 5.66
N GLN A 213 9.09 14.07 5.40
CA GLN A 213 10.02 13.41 6.30
C GLN A 213 11.29 13.06 5.51
N ASP A 214 12.45 13.42 6.04
CA ASP A 214 13.77 13.15 5.44
C ASP A 214 13.87 13.56 3.96
N GLY A 215 13.33 14.74 3.60
CA GLY A 215 13.32 15.26 2.24
C GLY A 215 12.38 14.51 1.27
N ARG A 216 11.44 13.71 1.80
CA ARG A 216 10.48 12.93 1.03
C ARG A 216 9.04 13.21 1.46
N ILE A 217 8.14 13.21 0.48
CA ILE A 217 6.69 13.18 0.70
C ILE A 217 6.13 11.91 0.10
N ARG A 218 5.29 11.22 0.86
CA ARG A 218 4.46 10.14 0.35
C ARG A 218 3.05 10.67 0.12
N LEU A 219 2.61 10.67 -1.13
CA LEU A 219 1.21 10.86 -1.45
C LEU A 219 0.45 9.64 -0.93
N ALA A 220 -0.55 9.91 -0.12
CA ALA A 220 -1.42 8.86 0.44
C ALA A 220 -2.52 8.51 -0.55
N ASP A 221 -3.05 9.54 -1.25
CA ASP A 221 -4.07 9.37 -2.27
C ASP A 221 -4.18 10.61 -3.17
N ILE A 222 -4.81 10.46 -4.35
CA ILE A 222 -5.09 11.51 -5.29
C ILE A 222 -6.37 11.16 -6.05
N GLY A 223 -7.26 12.12 -6.25
CA GLY A 223 -8.55 11.88 -6.91
C GLY A 223 -9.08 13.09 -7.66
N ALA A 224 -10.03 12.84 -8.57
CA ALA A 224 -10.74 13.85 -9.33
C ALA A 224 -12.25 13.63 -9.24
N ALA A 225 -13.01 14.72 -9.18
CA ALA A 225 -14.47 14.68 -9.13
C ALA A 225 -15.04 13.92 -10.35
N PRO A 226 -16.15 13.18 -10.18
CA PRO A 226 -16.78 12.42 -11.26
C PRO A 226 -17.06 13.29 -12.49
N GLY A 227 -16.79 12.73 -13.68
CA GLY A 227 -16.96 13.46 -14.94
C GLY A 227 -15.81 14.40 -15.31
N HIS A 228 -14.79 14.54 -14.45
CA HIS A 228 -13.60 15.34 -14.71
C HIS A 228 -12.41 14.42 -15.01
N GLU A 229 -11.86 14.56 -16.22
CA GLU A 229 -10.58 13.91 -16.53
C GLU A 229 -9.45 14.71 -15.85
N PRO A 230 -8.54 14.07 -15.09
CA PRO A 230 -7.54 14.79 -14.28
C PRO A 230 -6.47 15.54 -15.09
N ARG A 231 -6.47 15.45 -16.43
CA ARG A 231 -5.40 15.99 -17.28
C ARG A 231 -5.07 17.47 -17.04
N ARG A 232 -6.08 18.33 -16.95
CA ARG A 232 -5.86 19.76 -16.75
C ARG A 232 -5.70 20.08 -15.26
N LEU A 233 -6.73 19.85 -14.48
CA LEU A 233 -6.74 20.22 -13.07
C LEU A 233 -5.75 19.40 -12.24
N GLY A 234 -5.50 18.14 -12.61
CA GLY A 234 -4.47 17.32 -11.98
C GLY A 234 -3.04 17.86 -12.21
N ARG A 235 -2.76 18.43 -13.39
CA ARG A 235 -1.49 19.14 -13.63
C ARG A 235 -1.37 20.37 -12.74
N GLU A 236 -2.41 21.20 -12.69
CA GLU A 236 -2.44 22.39 -11.84
C GLU A 236 -2.25 22.02 -10.35
N LEU A 237 -2.90 20.94 -9.90
CA LEU A 237 -2.74 20.41 -8.55
C LEU A 237 -1.28 20.04 -8.27
N LEU A 238 -0.65 19.24 -9.14
CA LEU A 238 0.73 18.80 -8.94
C LEU A 238 1.74 19.91 -9.15
N GLN A 239 1.50 20.88 -10.06
CA GLN A 239 2.33 22.09 -10.19
C GLN A 239 2.33 22.90 -8.90
N GLY A 240 1.13 23.20 -8.37
CA GLY A 240 1.01 23.92 -7.10
C GLY A 240 1.61 23.15 -5.92
N PHE A 241 1.45 21.81 -5.93
CA PHE A 241 2.04 20.95 -4.92
C PHE A 241 3.58 21.02 -4.93
N HIS A 242 4.20 20.88 -6.11
CA HIS A 242 5.67 20.97 -6.24
C HIS A 242 6.23 22.37 -6.07
N LEU A 243 5.45 23.42 -6.33
CA LEU A 243 5.84 24.78 -5.98
C LEU A 243 5.91 24.96 -4.45
N ARG A 244 4.88 24.45 -3.74
CA ARG A 244 4.81 24.51 -2.27
C ARG A 244 5.88 23.65 -1.58
N TYR A 245 6.20 22.49 -2.15
CA TYR A 245 7.17 21.52 -1.63
C TYR A 245 8.35 21.35 -2.57
N PHE A 246 8.93 22.51 -2.97
CA PHE A 246 10.09 22.51 -3.87
C PHE A 246 11.29 21.79 -3.24
N GLY A 247 12.05 21.04 -4.04
CA GLY A 247 13.24 20.32 -3.58
C GLY A 247 12.95 19.07 -2.74
N VAL A 248 11.72 18.54 -2.78
CA VAL A 248 11.32 17.32 -2.06
C VAL A 248 11.04 16.20 -3.05
N THR A 249 11.54 15.01 -2.76
CA THR A 249 11.18 13.80 -3.52
C THR A 249 9.76 13.37 -3.17
N VAL A 250 8.92 13.15 -4.18
CA VAL A 250 7.51 12.79 -4.00
C VAL A 250 7.26 11.40 -4.58
N THR A 251 6.62 10.53 -3.81
CA THR A 251 6.26 9.17 -4.22
C THR A 251 4.78 8.89 -4.06
N LEU A 252 4.21 8.12 -4.99
CA LEU A 252 2.89 7.49 -4.86
C LEU A 252 3.03 5.99 -5.10
N VAL A 253 2.48 5.19 -4.20
CA VAL A 253 2.57 3.73 -4.25
C VAL A 253 1.26 3.14 -4.74
N ASN A 254 1.35 2.12 -5.58
CA ASN A 254 0.22 1.28 -6.00
C ASN A 254 -0.89 2.04 -6.75
N GLU A 255 -0.51 2.87 -7.72
CA GLU A 255 -1.47 3.43 -8.68
C GLU A 255 -1.79 2.39 -9.76
N PRO A 256 -3.09 2.08 -10.01
CA PRO A 256 -3.45 1.15 -11.07
C PRO A 256 -2.96 1.59 -12.45
N VAL A 257 -2.49 0.65 -13.27
CA VAL A 257 -1.99 0.96 -14.62
C VAL A 257 -3.07 1.56 -15.52
N GLU A 258 -4.33 1.24 -15.27
CA GLU A 258 -5.50 1.74 -16.01
C GLU A 258 -5.90 3.17 -15.62
N SER A 259 -5.39 3.70 -14.49
CA SER A 259 -5.75 5.02 -13.98
C SER A 259 -5.36 6.14 -14.94
N THR A 260 -6.26 7.08 -15.15
CA THR A 260 -6.02 8.28 -15.97
C THR A 260 -4.97 9.21 -15.36
N TRP A 261 -4.73 9.11 -14.04
CA TRP A 261 -3.67 9.86 -13.35
C TRP A 261 -2.26 9.53 -13.85
N ASN A 262 -2.03 8.35 -14.40
CA ASN A 262 -0.72 7.98 -14.95
C ASN A 262 -0.23 8.96 -16.03
N ARG A 263 -1.14 9.49 -16.86
CA ARG A 263 -0.81 10.51 -17.88
C ARG A 263 -0.41 11.85 -17.25
N VAL A 264 -1.01 12.18 -16.11
CA VAL A 264 -0.65 13.39 -15.36
C VAL A 264 0.73 13.23 -14.74
N PHE A 265 1.00 12.09 -14.11
CA PHE A 265 2.31 11.80 -13.51
C PHE A 265 3.43 11.89 -14.55
N VAL A 266 3.29 11.26 -15.70
CA VAL A 266 4.27 11.36 -16.81
C VAL A 266 4.48 12.81 -17.23
N ALA A 267 3.40 13.58 -17.41
CA ALA A 267 3.49 15.00 -17.83
C ALA A 267 4.13 15.89 -16.76
N MET A 268 4.09 15.48 -15.48
CA MET A 268 4.71 16.19 -14.36
C MET A 268 6.13 15.69 -14.03
N GLY A 269 6.71 14.85 -14.88
CA GLY A 269 8.07 14.36 -14.72
C GLY A 269 8.22 13.24 -13.69
N TYR A 270 7.13 12.60 -13.28
CA TYR A 270 7.24 11.35 -12.50
C TYR A 270 7.68 10.20 -13.41
N TYR A 271 8.36 9.23 -12.83
CA TYR A 271 8.73 7.98 -13.49
C TYR A 271 8.41 6.78 -12.60
N VAL A 272 8.19 5.65 -13.22
CA VAL A 272 7.90 4.39 -12.52
C VAL A 272 9.19 3.82 -11.97
N ILE A 273 9.25 3.63 -10.66
CA ILE A 273 10.41 3.02 -9.97
C ILE A 273 10.21 1.55 -9.67
N GLU A 274 8.95 1.10 -9.53
CA GLU A 274 8.59 -0.29 -9.27
C GLU A 274 7.23 -0.61 -9.87
N ARG A 275 7.02 -1.91 -10.16
CA ARG A 275 5.76 -2.47 -10.61
C ARG A 275 5.36 -3.63 -9.73
N GLN A 276 4.08 -3.75 -9.44
CA GLN A 276 3.52 -4.84 -8.66
C GLN A 276 2.33 -5.46 -9.38
N HIS A 277 2.09 -6.74 -9.16
CA HIS A 277 0.80 -7.35 -9.45
C HIS A 277 -0.08 -7.31 -8.21
N GLU A 278 -1.31 -6.83 -8.35
CA GLU A 278 -2.37 -7.12 -7.39
C GLU A 278 -2.94 -8.49 -7.77
N MET A 279 -2.89 -9.42 -6.82
CA MET A 279 -3.38 -10.77 -7.02
C MET A 279 -4.54 -11.05 -6.07
N ARG A 280 -5.47 -11.91 -6.51
CA ARG A 280 -6.65 -12.30 -5.72
C ARG A 280 -6.81 -13.81 -5.69
N TRP A 281 -7.11 -14.30 -4.51
CA TRP A 281 -7.60 -15.63 -4.27
C TRP A 281 -9.07 -15.57 -3.83
N LEU A 282 -9.93 -16.41 -4.43
CA LEU A 282 -11.33 -16.56 -4.04
C LEU A 282 -11.47 -17.74 -3.08
N ALA A 283 -12.12 -17.48 -1.94
CA ALA A 283 -12.47 -18.54 -1.01
C ALA A 283 -13.71 -19.27 -1.56
N ALA A 284 -13.47 -20.47 -2.12
CA ALA A 284 -14.55 -21.38 -2.53
C ALA A 284 -15.22 -21.98 -1.30
#